data_0154864469fe521404f7a3c0002c0a5b
#
_entry.id   0154864469fe521404f7a3c0002c0a5b
#
_cell.length_a   1.000
_cell.length_b   1.000
_cell.length_c   1.000
_cell.angle_alpha   90.00
_cell.angle_beta   90.00
_cell.angle_gamma   90.00
#
_symmetry.space_group_name_H-M   'P 1'
#
loop_
_entity.id
_entity.type
_entity.pdbx_description
1 polymer ?
#
loop_
_entity_poly.entity_id
_entity_poly.type
_entity_poly.pdbx_seq_one_letter_code
_entity_poly.pdbx_strand_id
1 'polypeptide(L)'
;MACWVTLDELKPLLDNIGADGVHLEMDFHNEREVEQAMRIVEEYSSSSSDVSKEDLSKEEAAATKQETIVVKDSAAAGNEALKPLFNAIVDGKLEPAVEVTKKAIAEGVQPQEIINNYMIKAMGEVGQRFQDGKAFVPQLLMAGRAMKAALEILKPLLAGQASTTLGRIVIGTVKGDLHDIGKNLVASMLEGCGFEVKNIGIDVPSEKFVEAVKDYNADILCMSALLTTTMTYMKDVIQALEDAGIRQNVKVMVGGAPVTQNFADEIGADG
;
A
#
# COMPACT_ATOMS: atom_id res chain seq x y z
N MET A 1 8.21 -16.49 -15.17
CA MET A 1 9.37 -15.62 -14.87
C MET A 1 8.88 -14.57 -13.91
N ALA A 2 9.43 -14.56 -12.73
CA ALA A 2 8.92 -13.79 -11.60
C ALA A 2 9.19 -12.30 -11.78
N CYS A 3 8.20 -11.49 -11.44
CA CYS A 3 8.39 -10.06 -11.23
C CYS A 3 8.59 -9.89 -9.71
N TRP A 4 9.84 -9.68 -9.30
CA TRP A 4 10.23 -9.63 -7.91
C TRP A 4 10.26 -8.19 -7.42
N VAL A 5 9.52 -7.91 -6.38
CA VAL A 5 9.81 -6.81 -5.46
C VAL A 5 9.82 -7.43 -4.07
N THR A 6 10.98 -7.60 -3.49
CA THR A 6 11.09 -8.02 -2.10
C THR A 6 11.03 -6.81 -1.20
N LEU A 7 10.36 -6.93 -0.08
CA LEU A 7 10.32 -5.89 0.94
C LEU A 7 11.61 -5.76 1.74
N ASP A 8 12.53 -6.73 1.66
CA ASP A 8 13.91 -6.52 2.12
C ASP A 8 14.60 -5.42 1.31
N GLU A 9 14.18 -5.20 0.06
CA GLU A 9 14.65 -4.09 -0.79
C GLU A 9 13.89 -2.78 -0.51
N LEU A 10 12.63 -2.88 -0.06
CA LEU A 10 11.90 -1.74 0.49
C LEU A 10 12.29 -1.42 1.94
N LYS A 11 12.89 -2.36 2.67
CA LYS A 11 13.25 -2.20 4.08
C LYS A 11 14.15 -0.97 4.34
N PRO A 12 15.22 -0.70 3.56
CA PRO A 12 15.98 0.54 3.70
C PRO A 12 15.17 1.80 3.39
N LEU A 13 14.10 1.67 2.58
CA LEU A 13 13.17 2.74 2.25
C LEU A 13 12.17 2.97 3.38
N LEU A 14 11.72 1.89 4.01
CA LEU A 14 10.77 1.88 5.12
C LEU A 14 11.44 2.23 6.45
N ASP A 15 12.72 1.89 6.65
CA ASP A 15 13.51 2.26 7.84
C ASP A 15 13.65 3.79 7.96
N ASN A 16 13.73 4.51 6.83
CA ASN A 16 13.68 5.97 6.81
C ASN A 16 12.26 6.55 7.09
N ILE A 17 11.22 5.73 6.99
CA ILE A 17 9.82 6.12 7.21
C ILE A 17 9.30 5.53 8.54
N GLY A 18 10.10 4.70 9.23
CA GLY A 18 9.75 4.11 10.53
C GLY A 18 8.81 2.90 10.45
N ALA A 19 8.80 2.18 9.33
CA ALA A 19 7.98 0.99 9.13
C ALA A 19 8.85 -0.26 8.95
N ASP A 20 8.81 -1.18 9.92
CA ASP A 20 9.48 -2.48 9.83
C ASP A 20 8.71 -3.44 8.89
N GLY A 21 9.34 -3.79 7.80
CA GLY A 21 9.19 -4.95 6.92
C GLY A 21 7.81 -5.48 6.50
N VAL A 22 7.49 -5.33 5.25
CA VAL A 22 6.48 -6.08 4.46
C VAL A 22 7.20 -6.66 3.24
N HIS A 23 7.10 -7.96 2.92
CA HIS A 23 7.64 -8.61 1.72
C HIS A 23 6.55 -8.76 0.64
N LEU A 24 6.83 -8.34 -0.59
CA LEU A 24 5.96 -8.48 -1.76
C LEU A 24 6.69 -9.22 -2.89
N GLU A 25 6.47 -10.52 -2.97
CA GLU A 25 6.96 -11.35 -4.05
C GLU A 25 5.77 -11.91 -4.84
N MET A 26 5.67 -11.62 -6.13
CA MET A 26 4.57 -12.11 -6.96
C MET A 26 5.09 -12.96 -8.12
N ASP A 27 4.75 -14.25 -8.11
CA ASP A 27 5.00 -15.18 -9.19
C ASP A 27 3.65 -15.66 -9.77
N PHE A 28 3.33 -15.23 -11.00
CA PHE A 28 2.13 -15.66 -11.69
C PHE A 28 2.42 -16.89 -12.54
N HIS A 29 2.20 -18.07 -11.99
CA HIS A 29 2.40 -19.34 -12.70
C HIS A 29 1.17 -19.85 -13.45
N ASN A 30 -0.01 -19.22 -13.29
CA ASN A 30 -1.27 -19.79 -13.79
C ASN A 30 -2.29 -18.72 -14.18
N GLU A 31 -2.82 -18.78 -15.42
CA GLU A 31 -3.86 -17.90 -15.93
C GLU A 31 -5.12 -17.85 -15.03
N ARG A 32 -5.48 -18.96 -14.36
CA ARG A 32 -6.60 -19.02 -13.44
C ARG A 32 -6.41 -18.15 -12.19
N GLU A 33 -5.20 -18.02 -11.69
CA GLU A 33 -4.88 -17.18 -10.53
C GLU A 33 -4.97 -15.71 -10.90
N VAL A 34 -4.53 -15.36 -12.11
CA VAL A 34 -4.67 -14.01 -12.67
C VAL A 34 -6.15 -13.65 -12.85
N GLU A 35 -6.98 -14.54 -13.45
CA GLU A 35 -8.41 -14.29 -13.60
C GLU A 35 -9.13 -14.15 -12.25
N GLN A 36 -8.76 -14.96 -11.26
CA GLN A 36 -9.36 -14.87 -9.93
C GLN A 36 -8.96 -13.59 -9.19
N ALA A 37 -7.70 -13.18 -9.31
CA ALA A 37 -7.21 -11.90 -8.81
C ALA A 37 -7.91 -10.71 -9.50
N MET A 38 -8.14 -10.80 -10.83
CA MET A 38 -8.87 -9.81 -11.61
C MET A 38 -10.30 -9.61 -11.13
N ARG A 39 -11.04 -10.68 -10.88
CA ARG A 39 -12.41 -10.59 -10.35
C ARG A 39 -12.46 -9.90 -8.99
N ILE A 40 -11.49 -10.20 -8.12
CA ILE A 40 -11.39 -9.56 -6.79
C ILE A 40 -11.06 -8.06 -6.94
N VAL A 41 -10.18 -7.68 -7.89
CA VAL A 41 -9.87 -6.28 -8.19
C VAL A 41 -11.08 -5.54 -8.77
N GLU A 42 -11.85 -6.17 -9.66
CA GLU A 42 -13.09 -5.60 -10.22
C GLU A 42 -14.17 -5.42 -9.15
N GLU A 43 -14.38 -6.41 -8.28
CA GLU A 43 -15.28 -6.30 -7.14
C GLU A 43 -14.81 -5.21 -6.15
N TYR A 44 -13.49 -5.08 -5.95
CA TYR A 44 -12.89 -4.03 -5.12
C TYR A 44 -13.12 -2.64 -5.72
N SER A 45 -12.91 -2.47 -7.01
CA SER A 45 -13.13 -1.20 -7.72
C SER A 45 -14.62 -0.79 -7.74
N SER A 46 -15.52 -1.76 -7.87
CA SER A 46 -16.98 -1.49 -7.86
C SER A 46 -17.51 -1.17 -6.45
N SER A 47 -16.95 -1.80 -5.40
CA SER A 47 -17.38 -1.53 -4.02
C SER A 47 -16.85 -0.21 -3.45
N SER A 48 -15.75 0.34 -3.99
CA SER A 48 -15.22 1.65 -3.59
C SER A 48 -15.98 2.84 -4.19
N SER A 49 -16.82 2.61 -5.22
CA SER A 49 -17.67 3.65 -5.84
C SER A 49 -19.03 3.84 -5.15
N ASP A 50 -19.47 2.91 -4.29
CA ASP A 50 -20.81 2.92 -3.68
C ASP A 50 -20.88 3.44 -2.23
N VAL A 51 -19.77 3.90 -1.66
CA VAL A 51 -19.84 4.69 -0.41
C VAL A 51 -20.21 6.12 -0.77
N SER A 52 -21.51 6.34 -1.00
CA SER A 52 -22.06 7.64 -1.29
C SER A 52 -21.95 8.57 -0.07
N LYS A 53 -21.66 9.84 -0.35
CA LYS A 53 -21.49 10.96 0.60
C LYS A 53 -22.73 11.27 1.47
N GLU A 54 -23.79 10.51 1.40
CA GLU A 54 -25.05 10.80 2.09
C GLU A 54 -25.16 10.24 3.51
N ASP A 55 -24.37 9.23 3.89
CA ASP A 55 -24.43 8.64 5.23
C ASP A 55 -23.56 9.35 6.28
N LEU A 56 -22.63 10.20 5.85
CA LEU A 56 -21.72 10.94 6.74
C LEU A 56 -22.32 12.20 7.37
N SER A 57 -23.48 12.70 6.88
CA SER A 57 -24.05 13.98 7.33
C SER A 57 -25.00 13.88 8.53
N LYS A 58 -25.30 12.68 9.02
CA LYS A 58 -26.25 12.47 10.14
C LYS A 58 -25.62 12.20 11.51
N GLU A 59 -24.32 11.93 11.57
CA GLU A 59 -23.59 11.66 12.84
C GLU A 59 -22.78 12.84 13.39
N GLU A 60 -22.63 13.93 12.65
CA GLU A 60 -21.82 15.10 13.11
C GLU A 60 -22.47 15.97 14.20
N ALA A 61 -23.68 15.69 14.62
CA ALA A 61 -24.41 16.55 15.61
C ALA A 61 -24.30 16.12 17.08
N ALA A 62 -23.54 15.09 17.44
CA ALA A 62 -23.55 14.54 18.80
C ALA A 62 -22.20 14.51 19.56
N ALA A 63 -21.11 15.01 19.04
CA ALA A 63 -19.80 14.91 19.68
C ALA A 63 -19.13 16.25 19.97
N THR A 64 -19.72 17.04 20.88
CA THR A 64 -19.02 18.18 21.51
C THR A 64 -19.13 18.06 23.02
N LYS A 65 -18.26 17.27 23.62
CA LYS A 65 -17.81 17.42 25.01
C LYS A 65 -16.37 16.94 25.13
N GLN A 66 -15.45 17.89 25.23
CA GLN A 66 -14.07 17.65 25.63
C GLN A 66 -14.02 17.19 27.09
N GLU A 67 -13.65 15.95 27.31
CA GLU A 67 -13.11 15.50 28.58
C GLU A 67 -11.63 15.21 28.42
N THR A 68 -10.84 15.87 29.24
CA THR A 68 -9.37 15.74 29.31
C THR A 68 -9.04 14.33 29.81
N ILE A 69 -8.57 13.47 28.90
CA ILE A 69 -8.13 12.11 29.26
C ILE A 69 -6.69 12.18 29.73
N VAL A 70 -6.49 11.82 30.99
CA VAL A 70 -5.18 11.66 31.63
C VAL A 70 -4.49 10.43 31.01
N VAL A 71 -3.40 10.67 30.30
CA VAL A 71 -2.56 9.62 29.69
C VAL A 71 -1.86 8.85 30.81
N LYS A 72 -2.18 7.57 30.96
CA LYS A 72 -1.38 6.63 31.71
C LYS A 72 -0.41 5.95 30.75
N ASP A 73 0.86 6.22 30.91
CA ASP A 73 1.95 5.45 30.31
C ASP A 73 1.84 3.98 30.71
N SER A 74 1.52 3.10 29.74
CA SER A 74 1.71 1.66 29.89
C SER A 74 2.51 1.13 28.70
N ALA A 75 3.83 1.28 28.79
CA ALA A 75 4.77 0.59 27.92
C ALA A 75 4.79 -0.91 28.26
N ALA A 76 4.83 -1.74 27.19
CA ALA A 76 5.25 -3.13 27.19
C ALA A 76 4.37 -4.19 27.87
N ALA A 77 3.19 -4.47 27.28
CA ALA A 77 2.62 -5.82 27.15
C ALA A 77 1.63 -5.76 25.98
N GLY A 78 1.85 -6.57 24.92
CA GLY A 78 0.94 -6.60 23.79
C GLY A 78 -0.50 -6.82 24.29
N ASN A 79 -1.39 -5.88 24.01
CA ASN A 79 -2.76 -5.93 24.48
C ASN A 79 -3.46 -7.15 23.85
N GLU A 80 -3.64 -8.22 24.61
CA GLU A 80 -4.28 -9.47 24.13
C GLU A 80 -5.65 -9.21 23.50
N ALA A 81 -6.33 -8.12 23.91
CA ALA A 81 -7.59 -7.70 23.34
C ALA A 81 -7.52 -7.35 21.83
N LEU A 82 -6.34 -7.06 21.29
CA LEU A 82 -6.14 -6.71 19.88
C LEU A 82 -5.62 -7.88 19.00
N LYS A 83 -5.32 -9.03 19.58
CA LYS A 83 -5.03 -10.26 18.80
C LYS A 83 -6.15 -10.62 17.80
N PRO A 84 -7.45 -10.43 18.12
CA PRO A 84 -8.53 -10.64 17.15
C PRO A 84 -8.43 -9.73 15.92
N LEU A 85 -7.92 -8.49 16.04
CA LEU A 85 -7.68 -7.59 14.89
C LEU A 85 -6.58 -8.15 14.00
N PHE A 86 -5.45 -8.53 14.57
CA PHE A 86 -4.35 -9.16 13.84
C PHE A 86 -4.85 -10.39 13.06
N ASN A 87 -5.56 -11.30 13.73
CA ASN A 87 -6.10 -12.49 13.09
C ASN A 87 -7.14 -12.17 12.01
N ALA A 88 -8.00 -11.19 12.24
CA ALA A 88 -9.01 -10.78 11.26
C ALA A 88 -8.36 -10.25 9.97
N ILE A 89 -7.28 -9.48 10.07
CA ILE A 89 -6.54 -8.98 8.90
C ILE A 89 -5.83 -10.15 8.20
N VAL A 90 -5.11 -10.99 8.94
CA VAL A 90 -4.40 -12.15 8.37
C VAL A 90 -5.36 -13.10 7.64
N ASP A 91 -6.55 -13.29 8.17
CA ASP A 91 -7.61 -14.14 7.57
C ASP A 91 -8.41 -13.40 6.48
N GLY A 92 -8.15 -12.12 6.23
CA GLY A 92 -8.88 -11.29 5.27
C GLY A 92 -10.35 -11.03 5.62
N LYS A 93 -10.70 -11.04 6.92
CA LYS A 93 -12.08 -10.87 7.42
C LYS A 93 -12.38 -9.40 7.72
N LEU A 94 -13.05 -8.73 6.79
CA LEU A 94 -13.31 -7.30 6.83
C LEU A 94 -14.16 -6.89 8.05
N GLU A 95 -15.37 -7.48 8.21
CA GLU A 95 -16.27 -7.09 9.29
C GLU A 95 -15.64 -7.29 10.69
N PRO A 96 -15.01 -8.44 11.03
CA PRO A 96 -14.30 -8.60 12.29
C PRO A 96 -13.18 -7.58 12.50
N ALA A 97 -12.42 -7.22 11.45
CA ALA A 97 -11.38 -6.21 11.56
C ALA A 97 -11.96 -4.84 11.94
N VAL A 98 -13.04 -4.43 11.28
CA VAL A 98 -13.77 -3.18 11.55
C VAL A 98 -14.33 -3.17 12.97
N GLU A 99 -15.01 -4.23 13.40
CA GLU A 99 -15.61 -4.31 14.74
C GLU A 99 -14.58 -4.24 15.87
N VAL A 100 -13.48 -5.01 15.74
CA VAL A 100 -12.41 -4.98 16.75
C VAL A 100 -11.72 -3.64 16.79
N THR A 101 -11.52 -2.98 15.64
CA THR A 101 -10.94 -1.62 15.57
C THR A 101 -11.83 -0.62 16.30
N LYS A 102 -13.15 -0.60 16.02
CA LYS A 102 -14.11 0.27 16.70
C LYS A 102 -14.11 0.04 18.22
N LYS A 103 -14.08 -1.22 18.64
CA LYS A 103 -14.02 -1.58 20.06
C LYS A 103 -12.74 -1.07 20.71
N ALA A 104 -11.60 -1.27 20.08
CA ALA A 104 -10.31 -0.80 20.59
C ALA A 104 -10.29 0.72 20.81
N ILE A 105 -10.85 1.48 19.86
CA ILE A 105 -11.01 2.94 19.98
C ILE A 105 -11.90 3.28 21.17
N ALA A 106 -13.04 2.61 21.33
CA ALA A 106 -13.96 2.83 22.46
C ALA A 106 -13.32 2.52 23.82
N GLU A 107 -12.38 1.58 23.86
CA GLU A 107 -11.57 1.22 25.03
C GLU A 107 -10.39 2.18 25.27
N GLY A 108 -10.21 3.20 24.41
CA GLY A 108 -9.17 4.24 24.55
C GLY A 108 -7.78 3.84 24.06
N VAL A 109 -7.66 2.76 23.28
CA VAL A 109 -6.37 2.40 22.65
C VAL A 109 -5.99 3.44 21.63
N GLN A 110 -4.72 3.86 21.67
CA GLN A 110 -4.23 4.89 20.77
C GLN A 110 -4.21 4.40 19.32
N PRO A 111 -4.74 5.18 18.35
CA PRO A 111 -4.80 4.79 16.94
C PRO A 111 -3.45 4.35 16.36
N GLN A 112 -2.37 5.06 16.72
CA GLN A 112 -1.01 4.75 16.26
C GLN A 112 -0.52 3.40 16.79
N GLU A 113 -0.90 3.03 18.01
CA GLU A 113 -0.58 1.72 18.58
C GLU A 113 -1.30 0.59 17.83
N ILE A 114 -2.57 0.79 17.48
CA ILE A 114 -3.35 -0.18 16.70
C ILE A 114 -2.66 -0.42 15.35
N ILE A 115 -2.27 0.66 14.65
CA ILE A 115 -1.61 0.57 13.36
C ILE A 115 -0.26 -0.15 13.48
N ASN A 116 0.66 0.37 14.30
CA ASN A 116 2.04 -0.08 14.30
C ASN A 116 2.20 -1.49 14.90
N ASN A 117 1.47 -1.80 15.97
CA ASN A 117 1.68 -3.02 16.72
C ASN A 117 0.83 -4.20 16.25
N TYR A 118 -0.26 -3.94 15.49
CA TYR A 118 -1.18 -5.01 15.08
C TYR A 118 -1.44 -5.02 13.57
N MET A 119 -1.79 -3.90 12.97
CA MET A 119 -2.18 -3.87 11.57
C MET A 119 -0.98 -4.09 10.63
N ILE A 120 0.12 -3.35 10.83
CA ILE A 120 1.35 -3.50 10.03
C ILE A 120 1.94 -4.91 10.21
N LYS A 121 1.97 -5.40 11.46
CA LYS A 121 2.48 -6.76 11.74
C LYS A 121 1.60 -7.85 11.11
N ALA A 122 0.28 -7.65 11.06
CA ALA A 122 -0.62 -8.58 10.38
C ALA A 122 -0.33 -8.66 8.88
N MET A 123 -0.13 -7.53 8.22
CA MET A 123 0.26 -7.51 6.80
C MET A 123 1.64 -8.12 6.57
N GLY A 124 2.60 -7.91 7.48
CA GLY A 124 3.90 -8.60 7.45
C GLY A 124 3.77 -10.13 7.50
N GLU A 125 2.90 -10.65 8.39
CA GLU A 125 2.60 -12.09 8.45
C GLU A 125 1.98 -12.61 7.15
N VAL A 126 1.06 -11.84 6.54
CA VAL A 126 0.43 -12.22 5.27
C VAL A 126 1.48 -12.24 4.15
N GLY A 127 2.35 -11.24 4.10
CA GLY A 127 3.48 -11.18 3.16
C GLY A 127 4.43 -12.36 3.32
N GLN A 128 4.80 -12.71 4.56
CA GLN A 128 5.65 -13.87 4.84
C GLN A 128 4.99 -15.19 4.41
N ARG A 129 3.67 -15.34 4.67
CA ARG A 129 2.94 -16.54 4.20
C ARG A 129 2.91 -16.65 2.70
N PHE A 130 2.81 -15.52 2.01
CA PHE A 130 2.86 -15.49 0.55
C PHE A 130 4.24 -15.90 0.03
N GLN A 131 5.30 -15.36 0.59
CA GLN A 131 6.68 -15.71 0.26
C GLN A 131 6.96 -17.21 0.51
N ASP A 132 6.42 -17.77 1.60
CA ASP A 132 6.54 -19.19 1.93
C ASP A 132 5.65 -20.10 1.04
N GLY A 133 4.88 -19.54 0.10
CA GLY A 133 3.91 -20.29 -0.71
C GLY A 133 2.69 -20.80 0.07
N LYS A 134 2.43 -20.25 1.27
CA LYS A 134 1.31 -20.62 2.16
C LYS A 134 0.08 -19.72 1.97
N ALA A 135 0.24 -18.61 1.27
CA ALA A 135 -0.83 -17.71 0.86
C ALA A 135 -0.68 -17.37 -0.63
N PHE A 136 -1.78 -16.97 -1.26
CA PHE A 136 -1.83 -16.60 -2.67
C PHE A 136 -2.40 -15.20 -2.83
N VAL A 137 -2.30 -14.63 -4.03
CA VAL A 137 -2.75 -13.26 -4.34
C VAL A 137 -4.16 -12.95 -3.80
N PRO A 138 -5.18 -13.83 -3.91
CA PRO A 138 -6.50 -13.56 -3.34
C PRO A 138 -6.47 -13.30 -1.84
N GLN A 139 -5.68 -14.05 -1.05
CA GLN A 139 -5.57 -13.84 0.39
C GLN A 139 -4.90 -12.50 0.71
N LEU A 140 -3.86 -12.10 -0.05
CA LEU A 140 -3.23 -10.79 0.11
C LEU A 140 -4.23 -9.66 -0.12
N LEU A 141 -5.03 -9.74 -1.19
CA LEU A 141 -6.05 -8.72 -1.51
C LEU A 141 -7.13 -8.65 -0.43
N MET A 142 -7.58 -9.80 0.08
CA MET A 142 -8.56 -9.83 1.17
C MET A 142 -8.00 -9.24 2.47
N ALA A 143 -6.76 -9.55 2.82
CA ALA A 143 -6.07 -8.98 3.97
C ALA A 143 -5.89 -7.45 3.82
N GLY A 144 -5.43 -6.99 2.65
CA GLY A 144 -5.31 -5.57 2.33
C GLY A 144 -6.65 -4.82 2.42
N ARG A 145 -7.74 -5.44 1.95
CA ARG A 145 -9.09 -4.89 2.07
C ARG A 145 -9.54 -4.77 3.53
N ALA A 146 -9.28 -5.78 4.35
CA ALA A 146 -9.59 -5.74 5.78
C ALA A 146 -8.76 -4.67 6.50
N MET A 147 -7.47 -4.55 6.17
CA MET A 147 -6.57 -3.51 6.67
C MET A 147 -7.07 -2.11 6.31
N LYS A 148 -7.39 -1.86 5.01
CA LYS A 148 -7.88 -0.56 4.53
C LYS A 148 -9.16 -0.14 5.26
N ALA A 149 -10.14 -1.04 5.41
CA ALA A 149 -11.39 -0.75 6.10
C ALA A 149 -11.17 -0.38 7.58
N ALA A 150 -10.27 -1.06 8.27
CA ALA A 150 -9.89 -0.72 9.64
C ALA A 150 -9.15 0.63 9.71
N LEU A 151 -8.25 0.91 8.75
CA LEU A 151 -7.49 2.16 8.69
C LEU A 151 -8.38 3.37 8.44
N GLU A 152 -9.42 3.25 7.60
CA GLU A 152 -10.39 4.34 7.36
C GLU A 152 -11.09 4.81 8.63
N ILE A 153 -11.30 3.92 9.62
CA ILE A 153 -11.89 4.27 10.91
C ILE A 153 -10.90 5.07 11.78
N LEU A 154 -9.59 4.78 11.64
CA LEU A 154 -8.54 5.41 12.44
C LEU A 154 -8.11 6.77 11.87
N LYS A 155 -8.18 6.98 10.54
CA LYS A 155 -7.77 8.21 9.87
C LYS A 155 -8.33 9.50 10.48
N PRO A 156 -9.63 9.64 10.79
CA PRO A 156 -10.17 10.86 11.39
C PRO A 156 -9.59 11.16 12.77
N LEU A 157 -9.20 10.15 13.53
CA LEU A 157 -8.65 10.27 14.89
C LEU A 157 -7.18 10.69 14.89
N LEU A 158 -6.53 10.56 13.76
CA LEU A 158 -5.13 10.91 13.53
C LEU A 158 -4.99 12.30 12.87
N ALA A 159 -6.11 12.93 12.52
CA ALA A 159 -6.13 14.30 11.96
C ALA A 159 -5.48 15.28 12.93
N GLY A 160 -4.29 15.80 12.55
CA GLY A 160 -3.49 16.71 13.37
C GLY A 160 -2.23 16.10 14.00
N GLN A 161 -2.02 14.80 13.89
CA GLN A 161 -0.74 14.13 14.16
C GLN A 161 0.02 13.89 12.83
N ALA A 162 1.33 13.64 12.89
CA ALA A 162 2.14 13.36 11.69
C ALA A 162 1.49 12.28 10.81
N SER A 163 1.60 12.43 9.48
CA SER A 163 0.84 11.72 8.44
C SER A 163 0.43 10.28 8.78
N THR A 164 -0.85 9.99 8.60
CA THR A 164 -1.46 8.66 8.85
C THR A 164 -1.13 7.62 7.78
N THR A 165 -0.41 8.02 6.75
CA THR A 165 0.05 7.16 5.66
C THR A 165 1.49 6.72 5.89
N LEU A 166 1.82 5.50 5.50
CA LEU A 166 3.20 5.00 5.48
C LEU A 166 4.07 5.75 4.44
N GLY A 167 3.44 6.41 3.49
CA GLY A 167 4.07 7.20 2.44
C GLY A 167 3.15 7.38 1.25
N ARG A 168 3.54 8.25 0.33
CA ARG A 168 2.82 8.54 -0.92
C ARG A 168 3.53 7.93 -2.10
N ILE A 169 2.79 7.20 -2.91
CA ILE A 169 3.30 6.46 -4.06
C ILE A 169 2.64 7.00 -5.33
N VAL A 170 3.45 7.27 -6.34
CA VAL A 170 2.98 7.43 -7.72
C VAL A 170 3.29 6.15 -8.46
N ILE A 171 2.31 5.58 -9.17
CA ILE A 171 2.50 4.38 -9.97
C ILE A 171 1.94 4.56 -11.39
N GLY A 172 2.68 4.12 -12.40
CA GLY A 172 2.27 4.24 -13.80
C GLY A 172 2.94 3.22 -14.71
N THR A 173 2.33 2.95 -15.86
CA THR A 173 2.94 2.16 -16.93
C THR A 173 3.62 3.10 -17.91
N VAL A 174 4.88 2.83 -18.24
CA VAL A 174 5.71 3.70 -19.07
C VAL A 174 5.16 3.87 -20.50
N LYS A 175 5.62 4.90 -21.19
CA LYS A 175 5.25 5.24 -22.56
C LYS A 175 5.37 4.04 -23.52
N GLY A 176 4.35 3.90 -24.38
CA GLY A 176 4.27 2.83 -25.37
C GLY A 176 3.81 1.49 -24.83
N ASP A 177 3.57 1.38 -23.51
CA ASP A 177 3.08 0.17 -22.87
C ASP A 177 1.64 0.36 -22.35
N LEU A 178 0.74 -0.57 -22.69
CA LEU A 178 -0.68 -0.51 -22.35
C LEU A 178 -1.07 -1.54 -21.26
N HIS A 179 -0.11 -2.31 -20.78
CA HIS A 179 -0.38 -3.35 -19.78
C HIS A 179 -0.50 -2.72 -18.39
N ASP A 180 -1.59 -3.03 -17.71
CA ASP A 180 -1.90 -2.45 -16.40
C ASP A 180 -2.36 -3.44 -15.32
N ILE A 181 -2.64 -4.69 -15.68
CA ILE A 181 -3.18 -5.69 -14.76
C ILE A 181 -2.23 -5.88 -13.56
N GLY A 182 -0.97 -6.21 -13.81
CA GLY A 182 0.03 -6.38 -12.75
C GLY A 182 0.25 -5.11 -11.94
N LYS A 183 0.35 -3.96 -12.63
CA LYS A 183 0.47 -2.65 -12.00
C LYS A 183 -0.70 -2.34 -11.05
N ASN A 184 -1.93 -2.55 -11.49
CA ASN A 184 -3.12 -2.28 -10.69
C ASN A 184 -3.20 -3.21 -9.47
N LEU A 185 -2.76 -4.46 -9.61
CA LEU A 185 -2.65 -5.39 -8.50
C LEU A 185 -1.63 -4.89 -7.46
N VAL A 186 -0.43 -4.49 -7.89
CA VAL A 186 0.59 -3.89 -7.01
C VAL A 186 0.06 -2.64 -6.33
N ALA A 187 -0.63 -1.75 -7.07
CA ALA A 187 -1.23 -0.54 -6.51
C ALA A 187 -2.22 -0.88 -5.38
N SER A 188 -3.13 -1.86 -5.61
CA SER A 188 -4.11 -2.29 -4.61
C SER A 188 -3.45 -2.91 -3.36
N MET A 189 -2.35 -3.62 -3.54
CA MET A 189 -1.60 -4.21 -2.43
C MET A 189 -0.90 -3.13 -1.60
N LEU A 190 -0.27 -2.14 -2.24
CA LEU A 190 0.35 -1.00 -1.57
C LEU A 190 -0.68 -0.16 -0.80
N GLU A 191 -1.85 0.10 -1.39
CA GLU A 191 -2.97 0.73 -0.67
C GLU A 191 -3.41 -0.11 0.54
N GLY A 192 -3.51 -1.43 0.36
CA GLY A 192 -3.82 -2.36 1.44
C GLY A 192 -2.78 -2.37 2.56
N CYS A 193 -1.53 -2.07 2.27
CA CYS A 193 -0.46 -1.90 3.26
C CYS A 193 -0.49 -0.53 3.97
N GLY A 194 -1.36 0.40 3.55
CA GLY A 194 -1.50 1.71 4.21
C GLY A 194 -0.76 2.86 3.51
N PHE A 195 -0.28 2.65 2.28
CA PHE A 195 0.23 3.73 1.45
C PHE A 195 -0.90 4.50 0.76
N GLU A 196 -0.67 5.77 0.50
CA GLU A 196 -1.50 6.55 -0.43
C GLU A 196 -0.96 6.38 -1.85
N VAL A 197 -1.75 5.78 -2.74
CA VAL A 197 -1.31 5.45 -4.11
C VAL A 197 -2.03 6.32 -5.13
N LYS A 198 -1.26 7.07 -5.93
CA LYS A 198 -1.74 7.80 -7.10
C LYS A 198 -1.37 7.03 -8.37
N ASN A 199 -2.35 6.31 -8.92
CA ASN A 199 -2.19 5.62 -10.20
C ASN A 199 -2.40 6.61 -11.35
N ILE A 200 -1.37 6.83 -12.17
CA ILE A 200 -1.37 7.79 -13.28
C ILE A 200 -1.65 7.14 -14.64
N GLY A 201 -2.03 5.86 -14.62
CA GLY A 201 -2.51 5.16 -15.82
C GLY A 201 -1.44 4.42 -16.61
N ILE A 202 -1.66 4.34 -17.91
CA ILE A 202 -0.83 3.61 -18.90
C ILE A 202 -0.32 4.57 -19.95
N ASP A 203 0.69 4.14 -20.73
CA ASP A 203 1.29 4.95 -21.82
C ASP A 203 1.73 6.35 -21.33
N VAL A 204 2.37 6.39 -20.17
CA VAL A 204 2.70 7.64 -19.47
C VAL A 204 4.07 8.14 -19.92
N PRO A 205 4.17 9.34 -20.51
CA PRO A 205 5.46 9.93 -20.87
C PRO A 205 6.24 10.42 -19.63
N SER A 206 7.56 10.56 -19.75
CA SER A 206 8.49 10.89 -18.65
C SER A 206 8.10 12.17 -17.91
N GLU A 207 7.67 13.20 -18.63
CA GLU A 207 7.29 14.50 -18.08
C GLU A 207 6.09 14.38 -17.12
N LYS A 208 5.15 13.47 -17.43
CA LYS A 208 3.99 13.20 -16.59
C LYS A 208 4.34 12.50 -15.30
N PHE A 209 5.34 11.61 -15.30
CA PHE A 209 5.88 11.03 -14.08
C PHE A 209 6.51 12.09 -13.18
N VAL A 210 7.33 12.98 -13.76
CA VAL A 210 7.96 14.09 -13.02
C VAL A 210 6.92 15.04 -12.43
N GLU A 211 5.90 15.42 -13.21
CA GLU A 211 4.78 16.26 -12.78
C GLU A 211 4.05 15.59 -11.60
N ALA A 212 3.67 14.32 -11.76
CA ALA A 212 2.91 13.59 -10.75
C ALA A 212 3.69 13.41 -9.44
N VAL A 213 5.00 13.15 -9.51
CA VAL A 213 5.88 13.06 -8.32
C VAL A 213 5.92 14.37 -7.58
N LYS A 214 6.08 15.50 -8.29
CA LYS A 214 6.10 16.84 -7.69
C LYS A 214 4.76 17.21 -7.08
N ASP A 215 3.67 17.09 -7.83
CA ASP A 215 2.34 17.51 -7.42
C ASP A 215 1.82 16.71 -6.22
N TYR A 216 2.13 15.42 -6.22
CA TYR A 216 1.71 14.53 -5.15
C TYR A 216 2.69 14.51 -3.98
N ASN A 217 3.87 15.12 -4.14
CA ASN A 217 4.99 15.03 -3.22
C ASN A 217 5.24 13.57 -2.83
N ALA A 218 5.47 12.74 -3.86
CA ALA A 218 5.58 11.29 -3.70
C ALA A 218 6.92 10.92 -3.06
N ASP A 219 6.86 9.98 -2.12
CA ASP A 219 8.05 9.37 -1.49
C ASP A 219 8.62 8.27 -2.38
N ILE A 220 7.74 7.59 -3.14
CA ILE A 220 8.10 6.46 -4.01
C ILE A 220 7.45 6.65 -5.38
N LEU A 221 8.22 6.38 -6.43
CA LEU A 221 7.75 6.24 -7.81
C LEU A 221 7.85 4.78 -8.23
N CYS A 222 6.73 4.18 -8.65
CA CYS A 222 6.70 2.83 -9.21
C CYS A 222 6.44 2.89 -10.72
N MET A 223 7.28 2.22 -11.50
CA MET A 223 7.14 2.13 -12.95
C MET A 223 6.92 0.69 -13.40
N SER A 224 5.97 0.49 -14.32
CA SER A 224 5.63 -0.83 -14.88
C SER A 224 5.89 -0.87 -16.38
N ALA A 225 6.45 -1.99 -16.85
CA ALA A 225 6.54 -2.31 -18.27
C ALA A 225 6.46 -3.83 -18.47
N LEU A 226 5.73 -4.29 -19.50
CA LEU A 226 5.61 -5.72 -19.82
C LEU A 226 6.44 -6.14 -21.03
N LEU A 227 6.90 -5.20 -21.84
CA LEU A 227 7.66 -5.47 -23.05
C LEU A 227 9.13 -5.04 -22.90
N THR A 228 10.05 -5.84 -23.44
CA THR A 228 11.48 -5.49 -23.48
C THR A 228 11.75 -4.20 -24.24
N THR A 229 10.89 -3.87 -25.20
CA THR A 229 10.99 -2.63 -25.99
C THR A 229 10.53 -1.40 -25.21
N THR A 230 9.61 -1.56 -24.26
CA THR A 230 9.07 -0.45 -23.47
C THR A 230 9.80 -0.24 -22.14
N MET A 231 10.41 -1.28 -21.57
CA MET A 231 11.15 -1.16 -20.30
C MET A 231 12.30 -0.12 -20.39
N THR A 232 12.85 0.11 -21.58
CA THR A 232 13.92 1.11 -21.78
C THR A 232 13.46 2.54 -21.44
N TYR A 233 12.15 2.86 -21.55
CA TYR A 233 11.61 4.16 -21.16
C TYR A 233 11.69 4.43 -19.66
N MET A 234 11.88 3.41 -18.81
CA MET A 234 12.14 3.61 -17.37
C MET A 234 13.39 4.44 -17.14
N LYS A 235 14.44 4.22 -17.95
CA LYS A 235 15.66 5.02 -17.91
C LYS A 235 15.39 6.48 -18.26
N ASP A 236 14.55 6.75 -19.26
CA ASP A 236 14.21 8.12 -19.66
C ASP A 236 13.45 8.86 -18.56
N VAL A 237 12.60 8.15 -17.78
CA VAL A 237 11.91 8.71 -16.62
C VAL A 237 12.92 9.06 -15.51
N ILE A 238 13.86 8.16 -15.20
CA ILE A 238 14.90 8.42 -14.20
C ILE A 238 15.74 9.62 -14.58
N GLN A 239 16.17 9.71 -15.87
CA GLN A 239 16.89 10.88 -16.37
C GLN A 239 16.07 12.16 -16.24
N ALA A 240 14.76 12.11 -16.52
CA ALA A 240 13.89 13.27 -16.37
C ALA A 240 13.74 13.72 -14.91
N LEU A 241 13.78 12.78 -13.94
CA LEU A 241 13.82 13.11 -12.51
C LEU A 241 15.15 13.78 -12.13
N GLU A 242 16.27 13.33 -12.69
CA GLU A 242 17.58 13.94 -12.50
C GLU A 242 17.62 15.36 -13.06
N ASP A 243 17.18 15.54 -14.32
CA ASP A 243 17.12 16.85 -15.00
C ASP A 243 16.21 17.84 -14.24
N ALA A 244 15.17 17.31 -13.60
CA ALA A 244 14.27 18.09 -12.74
C ALA A 244 14.82 18.35 -11.31
N GLY A 245 15.99 17.77 -10.96
CA GLY A 245 16.63 17.92 -9.65
C GLY A 245 15.91 17.26 -8.49
N ILE A 246 15.05 16.28 -8.75
CA ILE A 246 14.24 15.60 -7.72
C ILE A 246 14.53 14.11 -7.55
N ARG A 247 15.43 13.52 -8.34
CA ARG A 247 15.77 12.09 -8.27
C ARG A 247 16.15 11.63 -6.85
N GLN A 248 16.85 12.48 -6.10
CA GLN A 248 17.31 12.18 -4.74
C GLN A 248 16.18 12.28 -3.69
N ASN A 249 15.05 12.87 -4.04
CA ASN A 249 13.93 13.08 -3.11
C ASN A 249 12.86 11.99 -3.21
N VAL A 250 12.98 11.09 -4.20
CA VAL A 250 12.00 10.04 -4.48
C VAL A 250 12.72 8.72 -4.69
N LYS A 251 12.20 7.67 -4.09
CA LYS A 251 12.66 6.31 -4.36
C LYS A 251 11.99 5.76 -5.61
N VAL A 252 12.77 5.11 -6.46
CA VAL A 252 12.30 4.60 -7.75
C VAL A 252 12.32 3.08 -7.73
N MET A 253 11.13 2.50 -7.92
CA MET A 253 10.93 1.07 -8.08
C MET A 253 10.49 0.76 -9.49
N VAL A 254 11.00 -0.32 -10.06
CA VAL A 254 10.65 -0.78 -11.40
C VAL A 254 10.18 -2.22 -11.38
N GLY A 255 9.20 -2.53 -12.21
CA GLY A 255 8.65 -3.89 -12.26
C GLY A 255 7.98 -4.22 -13.59
N GLY A 256 7.79 -5.51 -13.80
CA GLY A 256 7.20 -6.08 -14.99
C GLY A 256 7.94 -7.34 -15.43
N ALA A 257 7.30 -8.22 -16.21
CA ALA A 257 7.85 -9.52 -16.55
C ALA A 257 9.27 -9.53 -17.16
N PRO A 258 9.70 -8.54 -17.97
CA PRO A 258 11.06 -8.50 -18.50
C PRO A 258 12.05 -7.79 -17.57
N VAL A 259 11.58 -7.10 -16.53
CA VAL A 259 12.42 -6.32 -15.62
C VAL A 259 13.16 -7.26 -14.67
N THR A 260 14.46 -7.03 -14.51
CA THR A 260 15.33 -7.81 -13.62
C THR A 260 16.06 -6.86 -12.69
N GLN A 261 16.59 -7.36 -11.56
CA GLN A 261 17.41 -6.57 -10.66
C GLN A 261 18.62 -5.93 -11.38
N ASN A 262 19.31 -6.69 -12.22
CA ASN A 262 20.43 -6.15 -12.98
C ASN A 262 20.03 -4.95 -13.86
N PHE A 263 18.84 -4.99 -14.45
CA PHE A 263 18.31 -3.86 -15.22
C PHE A 263 17.96 -2.67 -14.32
N ALA A 264 17.34 -2.91 -13.16
CA ALA A 264 17.04 -1.87 -12.17
C ALA A 264 18.34 -1.14 -11.75
N ASP A 265 19.37 -1.90 -11.40
CA ASP A 265 20.68 -1.38 -11.02
C ASP A 265 21.34 -0.57 -12.16
N GLU A 266 21.28 -1.10 -13.39
CA GLU A 266 21.85 -0.44 -14.59
C GLU A 266 21.23 0.93 -14.86
N ILE A 267 19.91 1.04 -14.69
CA ILE A 267 19.21 2.30 -14.95
C ILE A 267 19.22 3.26 -13.75
N GLY A 268 19.74 2.85 -12.59
CA GLY A 268 19.80 3.65 -11.39
C GLY A 268 18.48 3.71 -10.60
N ALA A 269 17.63 2.68 -10.70
CA ALA A 269 16.49 2.49 -9.81
C ALA A 269 16.96 2.08 -8.42
N ASP A 270 16.10 2.26 -7.42
CA ASP A 270 16.40 1.86 -6.02
C ASP A 270 15.91 0.44 -5.72
N GLY A 271 15.04 -0.14 -6.58
CA GLY A 271 14.53 -1.49 -6.45
C GLY A 271 13.70 -1.94 -7.65
#